data_6db5bfab1a4ab8705d73f062eb0c32c5
#
_entry.id   6db5bfab1a4ab8705d73f062eb0c32c5
#
_cell.length_a   1.000
_cell.length_b   1.000
_cell.length_c   1.000
_cell.angle_alpha   90.00
_cell.angle_beta   90.00
_cell.angle_gamma   90.00
#
_symmetry.space_group_name_H-M   'P 1'
#
loop_
_entity.id
_entity.type
_entity.pdbx_description
1 polymer ?
#
loop_
_entity_poly.entity_id
_entity_poly.type
_entity_poly.pdbx_seq_one_letter_code
_entity_poly.pdbx_strand_id
1 'polypeptide(L)'
;MTETRTGERRAAISTLGERHAGLRLSGEEPVLQMRRSLEHHGQLTALSVYVTDSGGLEVIDGFKRLRAARQLDWKELRVHVLGEDLAEATAAIVLLNETCGLTEIEQGWVCRLLHRDQGLPQHEVGRLLGRHKSWVCRRLLLVEELDDAVQAHVRLGLLMPRTAIELSRLPRGNQLRAAEVVMRRGLTTAQAARLTQMLLACSDAAARDQRLREAMAATEPLPTARPARRTERPAEALLRDIDAVTRISARLQARLRELPPSAWEPRVAALLDEGMRALSAVLHRLADTLDRVLAGEDVRGEVLE
;
A
#
# COMPACT_ATOMS: atom_id res chain seq x y z
N MET A 1 -17.56 -39.40 -1.51
CA MET A 1 -17.91 -38.08 -2.08
C MET A 1 -18.54 -37.28 -0.95
N THR A 2 -17.72 -36.47 -0.27
CA THR A 2 -18.16 -35.62 0.84
C THR A 2 -18.55 -34.27 0.21
N GLU A 3 -19.85 -33.93 0.26
CA GLU A 3 -20.33 -32.59 -0.15
C GLU A 3 -19.61 -31.54 0.69
N THR A 4 -18.74 -30.75 0.06
CA THR A 4 -18.13 -29.57 0.66
C THR A 4 -19.24 -28.58 0.96
N ARG A 5 -19.70 -28.51 2.20
CA ARG A 5 -20.72 -27.56 2.63
C ARG A 5 -20.12 -26.18 2.74
N THR A 6 -19.95 -25.50 1.61
CA THR A 6 -19.77 -24.05 1.56
C THR A 6 -21.02 -23.39 2.14
N GLY A 7 -20.85 -22.48 3.11
CA GLY A 7 -21.98 -21.76 3.70
C GLY A 7 -21.72 -21.31 5.13
N GLU A 8 -22.66 -20.52 5.66
CA GLU A 8 -22.61 -20.08 7.06
C GLU A 8 -23.03 -21.18 8.02
N ARG A 9 -22.27 -21.35 9.09
CA ARG A 9 -22.59 -22.24 10.22
C ARG A 9 -22.05 -21.67 11.53
N ARG A 10 -22.42 -22.24 12.67
CA ARG A 10 -21.78 -21.97 13.97
C ARG A 10 -20.62 -22.92 14.18
N ALA A 11 -19.56 -22.40 14.78
CA ALA A 11 -18.40 -23.20 15.17
C ALA A 11 -17.97 -22.84 16.59
N ALA A 12 -17.56 -23.83 17.37
CA ALA A 12 -17.00 -23.60 18.70
C ALA A 12 -15.67 -22.86 18.57
N ILE A 13 -15.46 -21.82 19.37
CA ILE A 13 -14.23 -20.99 19.31
C ILE A 13 -12.98 -21.83 19.61
N SER A 14 -13.09 -22.87 20.43
CA SER A 14 -12.00 -23.80 20.76
C SER A 14 -11.54 -24.66 19.58
N THR A 15 -12.37 -24.82 18.55
CA THR A 15 -12.05 -25.63 17.36
C THR A 15 -11.50 -24.81 16.20
N LEU A 16 -11.43 -23.48 16.34
CA LEU A 16 -10.94 -22.58 15.29
C LEU A 16 -9.42 -22.44 15.39
N GLY A 17 -8.72 -22.91 14.35
CA GLY A 17 -7.28 -22.72 14.20
C GLY A 17 -6.94 -21.31 13.73
N GLU A 18 -5.75 -20.84 14.10
CA GLU A 18 -5.24 -19.49 13.79
C GLU A 18 -3.88 -19.54 13.09
N ARG A 19 -3.63 -20.56 12.28
CA ARG A 19 -2.35 -20.72 11.57
C ARG A 19 -1.92 -19.48 10.79
N HIS A 20 -2.89 -18.74 10.24
CA HIS A 20 -2.65 -17.55 9.43
C HIS A 20 -2.68 -16.24 10.22
N ALA A 21 -2.84 -16.27 11.54
CA ALA A 21 -2.91 -15.06 12.37
C ALA A 21 -1.63 -14.20 12.30
N GLY A 22 -0.47 -14.85 12.11
CA GLY A 22 0.82 -14.16 11.94
C GLY A 22 0.97 -13.35 10.66
N LEU A 23 0.10 -13.59 9.66
CA LEU A 23 0.05 -12.81 8.41
C LEU A 23 -0.66 -11.46 8.58
N ARG A 24 -1.25 -11.20 9.76
CA ARG A 24 -2.01 -9.97 10.05
C ARG A 24 -1.38 -9.20 11.19
N LEU A 25 -1.03 -7.96 10.91
CA LEU A 25 -0.58 -7.01 11.92
C LEU A 25 -1.80 -6.39 12.61
N SER A 26 -2.17 -6.91 13.78
CA SER A 26 -3.26 -6.34 14.59
C SER A 26 -2.74 -5.95 15.97
N GLY A 27 -2.79 -4.66 16.27
CA GLY A 27 -2.51 -4.12 17.60
C GLY A 27 -3.66 -4.42 18.59
N GLU A 28 -3.45 -4.07 19.85
CA GLU A 28 -4.44 -4.26 20.92
C GLU A 28 -5.66 -3.34 20.74
N GLU A 29 -5.45 -2.08 20.40
CA GLU A 29 -6.53 -1.10 20.26
C GLU A 29 -7.63 -1.53 19.25
N PRO A 30 -7.32 -1.99 18.03
CA PRO A 30 -8.32 -2.54 17.12
C PRO A 30 -9.08 -3.76 17.66
N VAL A 31 -8.47 -4.56 18.56
CA VAL A 31 -9.15 -5.69 19.20
C VAL A 31 -10.10 -5.18 20.29
N LEU A 32 -9.71 -4.17 21.06
CA LEU A 32 -10.57 -3.53 22.06
C LEU A 32 -11.80 -2.87 21.43
N GLN A 33 -11.61 -2.17 20.31
CA GLN A 33 -12.72 -1.60 19.54
C GLN A 33 -13.68 -2.69 19.03
N MET A 34 -13.13 -3.78 18.51
CA MET A 34 -13.92 -4.94 18.06
C MET A 34 -14.67 -5.59 19.24
N ARG A 35 -14.06 -5.68 20.42
CA ARG A 35 -14.71 -6.19 21.63
C ARG A 35 -15.93 -5.36 22.00
N ARG A 36 -15.81 -4.02 22.09
CA ARG A 36 -16.94 -3.12 22.33
C ARG A 36 -18.05 -3.29 21.29
N SER A 37 -17.67 -3.44 20.01
CA SER A 37 -18.65 -3.68 18.95
C SER A 37 -19.40 -5.01 19.13
N LEU A 38 -18.72 -6.07 19.50
CA LEU A 38 -19.34 -7.37 19.77
C LEU A 38 -20.27 -7.34 21.00
N GLU A 39 -19.87 -6.62 22.06
CA GLU A 39 -20.69 -6.43 23.27
C GLU A 39 -22.01 -5.70 22.94
N HIS A 40 -21.98 -4.67 22.10
CA HIS A 40 -23.15 -3.85 21.82
C HIS A 40 -24.04 -4.40 20.69
N HIS A 41 -23.44 -4.98 19.65
CA HIS A 41 -24.16 -5.34 18.42
C HIS A 41 -24.15 -6.84 18.14
N GLY A 42 -23.42 -7.63 18.95
CA GLY A 42 -23.20 -9.04 18.65
C GLY A 42 -22.34 -9.22 17.39
N GLN A 43 -22.33 -10.42 16.87
CA GLN A 43 -21.59 -10.73 15.66
C GLN A 43 -22.39 -10.35 14.40
N LEU A 44 -22.04 -9.23 13.78
CA LEU A 44 -22.70 -8.74 12.55
C LEU A 44 -22.29 -9.55 11.31
N THR A 45 -20.99 -9.89 11.18
CA THR A 45 -20.46 -10.64 10.03
C THR A 45 -19.78 -11.92 10.50
N ALA A 46 -19.93 -13.01 9.73
CA ALA A 46 -19.25 -14.28 9.99
C ALA A 46 -17.72 -14.16 9.85
N LEU A 47 -16.96 -15.04 10.51
CA LEU A 47 -15.55 -15.23 10.17
C LEU A 47 -15.42 -16.03 8.89
N SER A 48 -14.41 -15.75 8.08
CA SER A 48 -14.08 -16.61 6.93
C SER A 48 -13.12 -17.70 7.37
N VAL A 49 -13.47 -18.95 7.06
CA VAL A 49 -12.68 -20.14 7.42
C VAL A 49 -12.54 -21.06 6.22
N TYR A 50 -11.53 -21.92 6.22
CA TYR A 50 -11.44 -23.05 5.31
C TYR A 50 -11.33 -24.37 6.08
N VAL A 51 -11.66 -25.47 5.42
CA VAL A 51 -11.56 -26.81 5.97
C VAL A 51 -10.18 -27.38 5.64
N THR A 52 -9.44 -27.81 6.67
CA THR A 52 -8.15 -28.47 6.48
C THR A 52 -8.35 -29.94 6.05
N ASP A 53 -7.29 -30.56 5.52
CA ASP A 53 -7.29 -31.99 5.16
C ASP A 53 -7.71 -32.89 6.32
N SER A 54 -7.45 -32.47 7.56
CA SER A 54 -7.87 -33.20 8.79
C SER A 54 -9.32 -32.91 9.19
N GLY A 55 -10.07 -32.09 8.44
CA GLY A 55 -11.45 -31.70 8.75
C GLY A 55 -11.57 -30.58 9.78
N GLY A 56 -10.47 -29.99 10.25
CA GLY A 56 -10.45 -28.85 11.13
C GLY A 56 -10.84 -27.55 10.41
N LEU A 57 -11.16 -26.49 11.17
CA LEU A 57 -11.46 -25.17 10.65
C LEU A 57 -10.33 -24.21 10.95
N GLU A 58 -9.76 -23.59 9.91
CA GLU A 58 -8.72 -22.56 10.03
C GLU A 58 -9.28 -21.19 9.61
N VAL A 59 -9.04 -20.18 10.42
CA VAL A 59 -9.50 -18.83 10.18
C VAL A 59 -8.65 -18.15 9.10
N ILE A 60 -9.31 -17.54 8.14
CA ILE A 60 -8.74 -16.77 7.02
C ILE A 60 -8.96 -15.27 7.23
N ASP A 61 -10.15 -14.87 7.67
CA ASP A 61 -10.46 -13.49 8.04
C ASP A 61 -11.33 -13.42 9.28
N GLY A 62 -11.14 -12.32 10.03
CA GLY A 62 -11.85 -12.07 11.27
C GLY A 62 -11.04 -12.32 12.53
N PHE A 63 -9.71 -12.39 12.48
CA PHE A 63 -8.84 -12.62 13.65
C PHE A 63 -9.10 -11.65 14.81
N LYS A 64 -9.41 -10.37 14.53
CA LYS A 64 -9.78 -9.39 15.59
C LYS A 64 -11.08 -9.79 16.28
N ARG A 65 -12.08 -10.27 15.52
CA ARG A 65 -13.36 -10.78 16.06
C ARG A 65 -13.15 -12.02 16.90
N LEU A 66 -12.34 -12.96 16.44
CA LEU A 66 -12.01 -14.16 17.19
C LEU A 66 -11.32 -13.83 18.53
N ARG A 67 -10.30 -12.96 18.50
CA ARG A 67 -9.60 -12.52 19.72
C ARG A 67 -10.54 -11.78 20.67
N ALA A 68 -11.36 -10.87 20.18
CA ALA A 68 -12.34 -10.15 20.96
C ALA A 68 -13.40 -11.08 21.57
N ALA A 69 -13.92 -12.03 20.80
CA ALA A 69 -14.89 -13.02 21.29
C ALA A 69 -14.31 -13.92 22.40
N ARG A 70 -13.03 -14.29 22.32
CA ARG A 70 -12.33 -15.01 23.41
C ARG A 70 -12.23 -14.18 24.67
N GLN A 71 -11.95 -12.88 24.56
CA GLN A 71 -11.92 -11.96 25.72
C GLN A 71 -13.31 -11.75 26.36
N LEU A 72 -14.37 -12.06 25.62
CA LEU A 72 -15.77 -12.03 26.08
C LEU A 72 -16.28 -13.40 26.52
N ASP A 73 -15.42 -14.41 26.58
CA ASP A 73 -15.77 -15.79 26.94
C ASP A 73 -16.90 -16.41 26.11
N TRP A 74 -17.07 -15.93 24.87
CA TRP A 74 -18.04 -16.52 23.95
C TRP A 74 -17.66 -17.97 23.63
N LYS A 75 -18.64 -18.82 23.44
CA LYS A 75 -18.41 -20.25 23.15
C LYS A 75 -18.40 -20.56 21.66
N GLU A 76 -19.17 -19.81 20.88
CA GLU A 76 -19.36 -20.06 19.45
C GLU A 76 -19.33 -18.75 18.66
N LEU A 77 -18.96 -18.86 17.39
CA LEU A 77 -19.04 -17.79 16.40
C LEU A 77 -19.68 -18.32 15.11
N ARG A 78 -20.34 -17.43 14.37
CA ARG A 78 -20.74 -17.72 13.00
C ARG A 78 -19.50 -17.69 12.11
N VAL A 79 -19.38 -18.72 11.28
CA VAL A 79 -18.30 -18.86 10.32
C VAL A 79 -18.87 -19.09 8.93
N HIS A 80 -18.21 -18.54 7.92
CA HIS A 80 -18.47 -18.80 6.52
C HIS A 80 -17.34 -19.68 5.97
N VAL A 81 -17.67 -20.87 5.52
CA VAL A 81 -16.71 -21.82 4.96
C VAL A 81 -16.46 -21.45 3.50
N LEU A 82 -15.23 -21.11 3.15
CA LEU A 82 -14.81 -20.74 1.80
C LEU A 82 -14.59 -21.95 0.89
N GLY A 83 -14.11 -23.07 1.46
CA GLY A 83 -13.78 -24.29 0.73
C GLY A 83 -12.70 -25.11 1.44
N GLU A 84 -12.07 -26.00 0.69
CA GLU A 84 -11.01 -26.92 1.17
C GLU A 84 -9.65 -26.64 0.48
N ASP A 85 -9.61 -25.84 -0.58
CA ASP A 85 -8.37 -25.49 -1.27
C ASP A 85 -7.56 -24.47 -0.47
N LEU A 86 -6.35 -24.90 -0.05
CA LEU A 86 -5.46 -24.08 0.77
C LEU A 86 -4.95 -22.85 0.02
N ALA A 87 -4.70 -22.94 -1.29
CA ALA A 87 -4.18 -21.83 -2.06
C ALA A 87 -5.25 -20.76 -2.26
N GLU A 88 -6.48 -21.17 -2.61
CA GLU A 88 -7.63 -20.27 -2.71
C GLU A 88 -7.96 -19.62 -1.37
N ALA A 89 -7.94 -20.38 -0.28
CA ALA A 89 -8.14 -19.88 1.07
C ALA A 89 -7.06 -18.86 1.47
N THR A 90 -5.80 -19.14 1.16
CA THR A 90 -4.70 -18.21 1.43
C THR A 90 -4.83 -16.93 0.59
N ALA A 91 -5.20 -17.04 -0.67
CA ALA A 91 -5.44 -15.89 -1.54
C ALA A 91 -6.62 -15.03 -1.04
N ALA A 92 -7.65 -15.65 -0.48
CA ALA A 92 -8.80 -14.96 0.09
C ALA A 92 -8.41 -13.97 1.20
N ILE A 93 -7.28 -14.17 1.91
CA ILE A 93 -6.75 -13.19 2.87
C ILE A 93 -6.54 -11.83 2.21
N VAL A 94 -5.99 -11.80 1.00
CA VAL A 94 -5.78 -10.54 0.25
C VAL A 94 -7.09 -10.03 -0.34
N LEU A 95 -7.86 -10.90 -0.98
CA LEU A 95 -9.08 -10.53 -1.71
C LEU A 95 -10.18 -9.98 -0.79
N LEU A 96 -10.41 -10.61 0.37
CA LEU A 96 -11.40 -10.16 1.35
C LEU A 96 -11.00 -8.84 2.05
N ASN A 97 -9.73 -8.46 1.96
CA ASN A 97 -9.20 -7.26 2.60
C ASN A 97 -8.80 -6.16 1.59
N GLU A 98 -9.28 -6.19 0.36
CA GLU A 98 -8.97 -5.17 -0.65
C GLU A 98 -9.43 -3.76 -0.23
N THR A 99 -10.57 -3.64 0.41
CA THR A 99 -11.15 -2.37 0.88
C THR A 99 -10.65 -1.96 2.26
N CYS A 100 -10.37 -2.91 3.14
CA CYS A 100 -9.96 -2.66 4.53
C CYS A 100 -8.44 -2.68 4.75
N GLY A 101 -7.67 -2.80 3.66
CA GLY A 101 -6.24 -2.56 3.59
C GLY A 101 -5.35 -3.54 4.35
N LEU A 102 -4.88 -4.59 3.65
CA LEU A 102 -3.60 -5.21 4.02
C LEU A 102 -2.47 -4.25 3.71
N THR A 103 -1.52 -4.11 4.63
CA THR A 103 -0.26 -3.43 4.35
C THR A 103 0.51 -4.18 3.25
N GLU A 104 1.41 -3.48 2.56
CA GLU A 104 2.21 -4.10 1.50
C GLU A 104 3.11 -5.24 2.03
N ILE A 105 3.50 -5.19 3.30
CA ILE A 105 4.24 -6.26 3.98
C ILE A 105 3.34 -7.48 4.23
N GLU A 106 2.13 -7.30 4.73
CA GLU A 106 1.16 -8.40 4.92
C GLU A 106 0.83 -9.09 3.60
N GLN A 107 0.63 -8.30 2.53
CA GLN A 107 0.49 -8.83 1.17
C GLN A 107 1.73 -9.63 0.73
N GLY A 108 2.92 -9.17 1.11
CA GLY A 108 4.18 -9.85 0.86
C GLY A 108 4.25 -11.21 1.56
N TRP A 109 3.82 -11.30 2.80
CA TRP A 109 3.77 -12.57 3.54
C TRP A 109 2.80 -13.58 2.91
N VAL A 110 1.63 -13.11 2.46
CA VAL A 110 0.69 -13.97 1.72
C VAL A 110 1.30 -14.45 0.41
N CYS A 111 1.94 -13.55 -0.36
CA CYS A 111 2.65 -13.93 -1.59
C CYS A 111 3.76 -14.96 -1.32
N ARG A 112 4.51 -14.80 -0.23
CA ARG A 112 5.56 -15.74 0.17
C ARG A 112 5.00 -17.09 0.54
N LEU A 113 3.92 -17.14 1.33
CA LEU A 113 3.25 -18.38 1.70
C LEU A 113 2.77 -19.14 0.46
N LEU A 114 2.10 -18.47 -0.49
CA LEU A 114 1.66 -19.07 -1.74
C LEU A 114 2.84 -19.55 -2.61
N HIS A 115 3.89 -18.72 -2.71
CA HIS A 115 5.01 -19.01 -3.60
C HIS A 115 6.00 -20.03 -3.04
N ARG A 116 6.43 -19.88 -1.76
CA ARG A 116 7.48 -20.70 -1.15
C ARG A 116 6.94 -21.93 -0.46
N ASP A 117 5.89 -21.78 0.34
CA ASP A 117 5.41 -22.86 1.19
C ASP A 117 4.43 -23.76 0.45
N GLN A 118 3.63 -23.20 -0.48
CA GLN A 118 2.69 -23.95 -1.32
C GLN A 118 3.21 -24.24 -2.73
N GLY A 119 4.40 -23.73 -3.09
CA GLY A 119 5.09 -24.06 -4.35
C GLY A 119 4.54 -23.40 -5.61
N LEU A 120 3.59 -22.48 -5.51
CA LEU A 120 2.99 -21.83 -6.68
C LEU A 120 3.99 -20.89 -7.38
N PRO A 121 4.15 -20.97 -8.70
CA PRO A 121 4.98 -20.01 -9.43
C PRO A 121 4.37 -18.59 -9.38
N GLN A 122 5.22 -17.56 -9.40
CA GLN A 122 4.78 -16.16 -9.21
C GLN A 122 3.67 -15.70 -10.16
N HIS A 123 3.63 -16.25 -11.39
CA HIS A 123 2.58 -15.89 -12.35
C HIS A 123 1.21 -16.48 -11.95
N GLU A 124 1.20 -17.68 -11.36
CA GLU A 124 -0.02 -18.29 -10.81
C GLU A 124 -0.49 -17.58 -9.56
N VAL A 125 0.44 -17.22 -8.64
CA VAL A 125 0.11 -16.36 -7.50
C VAL A 125 -0.52 -15.05 -7.99
N GLY A 126 0.03 -14.43 -9.04
CA GLY A 126 -0.55 -13.24 -9.65
C GLY A 126 -1.95 -13.49 -10.18
N ARG A 127 -2.16 -14.58 -10.94
CA ARG A 127 -3.48 -14.96 -11.47
C ARG A 127 -4.51 -15.18 -10.35
N LEU A 128 -4.12 -15.90 -9.31
CA LEU A 128 -4.98 -16.21 -8.16
C LEU A 128 -5.40 -14.93 -7.39
N LEU A 129 -4.49 -13.96 -7.28
CA LEU A 129 -4.74 -12.68 -6.60
C LEU A 129 -5.33 -11.60 -7.53
N GLY A 130 -5.60 -11.89 -8.80
CA GLY A 130 -6.04 -10.88 -9.78
C GLY A 130 -4.99 -9.79 -10.02
N ARG A 131 -3.69 -10.11 -9.90
CA ARG A 131 -2.57 -9.16 -10.00
C ARG A 131 -1.54 -9.61 -11.04
N HIS A 132 -0.82 -8.64 -11.60
CA HIS A 132 0.28 -8.97 -12.52
C HIS A 132 1.49 -9.56 -11.76
N LYS A 133 2.27 -10.46 -12.39
CA LYS A 133 3.49 -11.06 -11.82
C LYS A 133 4.43 -10.02 -11.20
N SER A 134 4.60 -8.85 -11.81
CA SER A 134 5.47 -7.78 -11.30
C SER A 134 4.99 -7.20 -9.95
N TRP A 135 3.68 -7.27 -9.66
CA TRP A 135 3.16 -6.90 -8.35
C TRP A 135 3.59 -7.93 -7.29
N VAL A 136 3.45 -9.23 -7.59
CA VAL A 136 3.91 -10.32 -6.70
C VAL A 136 5.41 -10.21 -6.42
N CYS A 137 6.22 -9.99 -7.47
CA CYS A 137 7.66 -9.78 -7.31
C CYS A 137 7.99 -8.65 -6.33
N ARG A 138 7.34 -7.49 -6.46
CA ARG A 138 7.55 -6.36 -5.54
C ARG A 138 7.14 -6.66 -4.11
N ARG A 139 6.10 -7.48 -3.89
CA ARG A 139 5.69 -7.92 -2.56
C ARG A 139 6.69 -8.88 -1.93
N LEU A 140 7.21 -9.81 -2.72
CA LEU A 140 8.27 -10.74 -2.27
C LEU A 140 9.56 -9.99 -1.91
N LEU A 141 9.99 -8.99 -2.68
CA LEU A 141 11.16 -8.17 -2.35
C LEU A 141 11.08 -7.55 -0.94
N LEU A 142 9.89 -7.12 -0.51
CA LEU A 142 9.69 -6.51 0.82
C LEU A 142 9.90 -7.50 1.98
N VAL A 143 9.71 -8.78 1.76
CA VAL A 143 9.73 -9.80 2.83
C VAL A 143 10.87 -10.80 2.70
N GLU A 144 11.48 -10.91 1.52
CA GLU A 144 12.58 -11.86 1.27
C GLU A 144 13.94 -11.17 1.20
N GLU A 145 14.02 -9.97 0.61
CA GLU A 145 15.30 -9.28 0.36
C GLU A 145 15.62 -8.20 1.39
N LEU A 146 14.62 -7.64 2.06
CA LEU A 146 14.84 -6.64 3.10
C LEU A 146 15.33 -7.26 4.41
N ASP A 147 16.26 -6.55 5.06
CA ASP A 147 16.65 -6.78 6.44
C ASP A 147 15.43 -6.61 7.37
N ASP A 148 15.33 -7.44 8.42
CA ASP A 148 14.20 -7.45 9.35
C ASP A 148 14.00 -6.09 10.05
N ALA A 149 15.09 -5.38 10.36
CA ALA A 149 15.01 -4.04 10.95
C ALA A 149 14.42 -3.02 9.96
N VAL A 150 14.74 -3.14 8.67
CA VAL A 150 14.16 -2.28 7.62
C VAL A 150 12.68 -2.64 7.40
N GLN A 151 12.33 -3.92 7.43
CA GLN A 151 10.92 -4.36 7.41
C GLN A 151 10.13 -3.75 8.58
N ALA A 152 10.72 -3.70 9.80
CA ALA A 152 10.10 -3.06 10.95
C ALA A 152 9.80 -1.57 10.71
N HIS A 153 10.72 -0.82 10.10
CA HIS A 153 10.49 0.58 9.73
C HIS A 153 9.35 0.74 8.72
N VAL A 154 9.22 -0.17 7.75
CA VAL A 154 8.08 -0.17 6.80
C VAL A 154 6.77 -0.48 7.53
N ARG A 155 6.76 -1.45 8.45
CA ARG A 155 5.59 -1.82 9.26
C ARG A 155 5.08 -0.68 10.14
N LEU A 156 6.01 0.11 10.69
CA LEU A 156 5.71 1.29 11.51
C LEU A 156 5.34 2.53 10.68
N GLY A 157 5.37 2.44 9.34
CA GLY A 157 5.09 3.57 8.45
C GLY A 157 6.21 4.63 8.40
N LEU A 158 7.38 4.35 8.99
CA LEU A 158 8.54 5.25 9.01
C LEU A 158 9.27 5.27 7.66
N LEU A 159 9.16 4.19 6.90
CA LEU A 159 9.74 4.05 5.57
C LEU A 159 8.67 3.60 4.57
N MET A 160 8.54 4.34 3.48
CA MET A 160 7.58 4.00 2.43
C MET A 160 7.99 2.69 1.71
N PRO A 161 7.04 1.78 1.43
CA PRO A 161 7.33 0.50 0.78
C PRO A 161 8.08 0.62 -0.56
N ARG A 162 7.75 1.62 -1.37
CA ARG A 162 8.47 1.89 -2.63
C ARG A 162 9.94 2.23 -2.40
N THR A 163 10.22 3.00 -1.37
CA THR A 163 11.59 3.36 -0.98
C THR A 163 12.34 2.14 -0.45
N ALA A 164 11.67 1.31 0.35
CA ALA A 164 12.24 0.06 0.86
C ALA A 164 12.61 -0.91 -0.29
N ILE A 165 11.79 -1.02 -1.34
CA ILE A 165 12.11 -1.81 -2.53
C ILE A 165 13.39 -1.31 -3.23
N GLU A 166 13.65 -0.01 -3.26
CA GLU A 166 14.92 0.49 -3.80
C GLU A 166 16.10 0.07 -2.91
N LEU A 167 15.93 0.13 -1.59
CA LEU A 167 16.96 -0.27 -0.64
C LEU A 167 17.21 -1.79 -0.62
N SER A 168 16.24 -2.63 -0.97
CA SER A 168 16.41 -4.08 -1.04
C SER A 168 17.47 -4.53 -2.06
N ARG A 169 17.85 -3.66 -2.99
CA ARG A 169 18.94 -3.88 -3.95
C ARG A 169 20.33 -3.85 -3.32
N LEU A 170 20.45 -3.28 -2.12
CA LEU A 170 21.72 -3.24 -1.36
C LEU A 170 21.94 -4.57 -0.64
N PRO A 171 23.19 -4.96 -0.39
CA PRO A 171 23.49 -6.04 0.56
C PRO A 171 22.81 -5.77 1.91
N ARG A 172 22.26 -6.80 2.55
CA ARG A 172 21.50 -6.68 3.83
C ARG A 172 22.24 -5.85 4.88
N GLY A 173 23.52 -6.05 5.08
CA GLY A 173 24.34 -5.29 6.06
C GLY A 173 24.41 -3.78 5.82
N ASN A 174 24.03 -3.27 4.65
CA ASN A 174 24.01 -1.83 4.34
C ASN A 174 22.60 -1.23 4.33
N GLN A 175 21.56 -2.06 4.31
CA GLN A 175 20.17 -1.60 4.13
C GLN A 175 19.68 -0.75 5.30
N LEU A 176 19.93 -1.18 6.55
CA LEU A 176 19.50 -0.45 7.74
C LEU A 176 20.11 0.95 7.79
N ARG A 177 21.41 1.08 7.58
CA ARG A 177 22.10 2.38 7.59
C ARG A 177 21.64 3.29 6.45
N ALA A 178 21.38 2.73 5.27
CA ALA A 178 20.81 3.48 4.16
C ALA A 178 19.36 3.93 4.47
N ALA A 179 18.55 3.09 5.12
CA ALA A 179 17.22 3.46 5.59
C ALA A 179 17.25 4.59 6.62
N GLU A 180 18.20 4.56 7.55
CA GLU A 180 18.42 5.66 8.53
C GLU A 180 18.73 6.99 7.83
N VAL A 181 19.61 6.98 6.82
CA VAL A 181 19.90 8.19 6.01
C VAL A 181 18.62 8.70 5.34
N VAL A 182 17.85 7.79 4.73
CA VAL A 182 16.58 8.15 4.06
C VAL A 182 15.59 8.78 5.03
N MET A 183 15.39 8.17 6.19
CA MET A 183 14.42 8.64 7.19
C MET A 183 14.86 9.96 7.83
N ARG A 184 16.13 10.07 8.29
CA ARG A 184 16.63 11.29 8.94
C ARG A 184 16.65 12.50 8.01
N ARG A 185 16.94 12.29 6.73
CA ARG A 185 17.01 13.36 5.75
C ARG A 185 15.69 13.57 5.00
N GLY A 186 14.66 12.78 5.27
CA GLY A 186 13.38 12.87 4.56
C GLY A 186 13.52 12.66 3.05
N LEU A 187 14.41 11.74 2.60
CA LEU A 187 14.67 11.55 1.18
C LEU A 187 13.45 10.99 0.45
N THR A 188 13.16 11.55 -0.70
CA THR A 188 12.14 10.99 -1.61
C THR A 188 12.58 9.64 -2.17
N THR A 189 11.65 8.85 -2.71
CA THR A 189 11.97 7.57 -3.37
C THR A 189 13.01 7.72 -4.49
N ALA A 190 12.95 8.81 -5.26
CA ALA A 190 13.93 9.08 -6.31
C ALA A 190 15.34 9.37 -5.76
N GLN A 191 15.42 10.10 -4.64
CA GLN A 191 16.68 10.36 -3.95
C GLN A 191 17.23 9.10 -3.29
N ALA A 192 16.37 8.27 -2.70
CA ALA A 192 16.76 6.97 -2.16
C ALA A 192 17.28 6.04 -3.25
N ALA A 193 16.63 5.99 -4.42
CA ALA A 193 17.12 5.24 -5.57
C ALA A 193 18.52 5.73 -6.01
N ARG A 194 18.75 7.06 -5.99
CA ARG A 194 20.07 7.63 -6.30
C ARG A 194 21.12 7.24 -5.27
N LEU A 195 20.79 7.33 -3.98
CA LEU A 195 21.67 6.86 -2.90
C LEU A 195 22.02 5.39 -3.10
N THR A 196 21.02 4.53 -3.37
CA THR A 196 21.22 3.11 -3.65
C THR A 196 22.18 2.88 -4.82
N GLN A 197 22.01 3.61 -5.94
CA GLN A 197 22.92 3.52 -7.08
C GLN A 197 24.37 3.92 -6.71
N MET A 198 24.54 5.00 -5.94
CA MET A 198 25.87 5.45 -5.48
C MET A 198 26.54 4.40 -4.59
N LEU A 199 25.78 3.77 -3.70
CA LEU A 199 26.27 2.71 -2.82
C LEU A 199 26.62 1.43 -3.58
N LEU A 200 25.83 1.07 -4.59
CA LEU A 200 26.11 -0.08 -5.46
C LEU A 200 27.35 0.12 -6.34
N ALA A 201 27.68 1.37 -6.69
CA ALA A 201 28.86 1.71 -7.46
C ALA A 201 30.17 1.69 -6.63
N CYS A 202 30.09 1.59 -5.29
CA CYS A 202 31.28 1.48 -4.44
C CYS A 202 31.94 0.10 -4.58
N SER A 203 33.27 0.09 -4.64
CA SER A 203 34.07 -1.13 -4.83
C SER A 203 33.99 -2.10 -3.65
N ASP A 204 33.89 -1.58 -2.43
CA ASP A 204 33.96 -2.38 -1.20
C ASP A 204 33.05 -1.85 -0.09
N ALA A 205 33.00 -2.56 1.03
CA ALA A 205 32.18 -2.20 2.18
C ALA A 205 32.64 -0.90 2.87
N ALA A 206 33.94 -0.65 2.91
CA ALA A 206 34.52 0.55 3.57
C ALA A 206 34.14 1.82 2.79
N ALA A 207 34.21 1.76 1.45
CA ALA A 207 33.76 2.85 0.58
C ALA A 207 32.26 3.12 0.73
N ARG A 208 31.41 2.07 0.86
CA ARG A 208 29.96 2.23 1.13
C ARG A 208 29.72 2.89 2.48
N ASP A 209 30.43 2.46 3.52
CA ASP A 209 30.35 3.04 4.85
C ASP A 209 30.75 4.50 4.87
N GLN A 210 31.82 4.85 4.16
CA GLN A 210 32.24 6.24 4.02
C GLN A 210 31.16 7.09 3.32
N ARG A 211 30.60 6.58 2.21
CA ARG A 211 29.52 7.25 1.49
C ARG A 211 28.26 7.43 2.35
N LEU A 212 27.91 6.45 3.18
CA LEU A 212 26.78 6.57 4.10
C LEU A 212 27.04 7.64 5.16
N ARG A 213 28.25 7.74 5.70
CA ARG A 213 28.63 8.83 6.64
C ARG A 213 28.55 10.19 5.96
N GLU A 214 29.07 10.34 4.76
CA GLU A 214 28.99 11.57 3.97
C GLU A 214 27.54 11.95 3.68
N ALA A 215 26.73 10.99 3.24
CA ALA A 215 25.31 11.20 2.99
C ALA A 215 24.53 11.57 4.24
N MET A 216 24.91 11.06 5.41
CA MET A 216 24.29 11.41 6.70
C MET A 216 24.66 12.83 7.14
N ALA A 217 25.92 13.27 6.92
CA ALA A 217 26.42 14.58 7.28
C ALA A 217 26.03 15.70 6.30
N ALA A 218 25.68 15.35 5.07
CA ALA A 218 25.36 16.31 4.03
C ALA A 218 24.08 17.08 4.34
N THR A 219 24.14 18.40 4.29
CA THR A 219 23.00 19.31 4.49
C THR A 219 22.25 19.56 3.17
N GLU A 220 22.97 19.45 2.04
CA GLU A 220 22.36 19.68 0.72
C GLU A 220 21.49 18.49 0.29
N PRO A 221 20.35 18.74 -0.38
CA PRO A 221 19.52 17.67 -0.92
C PRO A 221 20.32 16.85 -1.93
N LEU A 222 20.22 15.52 -1.84
CA LEU A 222 20.76 14.64 -2.89
C LEU A 222 20.16 15.03 -4.23
N PRO A 223 21.01 15.30 -5.26
CA PRO A 223 20.49 15.62 -6.57
C PRO A 223 19.59 14.46 -7.01
N THR A 224 18.33 14.75 -7.25
CA THR A 224 17.47 13.84 -7.97
C THR A 224 18.08 13.67 -9.36
N ALA A 225 18.52 12.47 -9.72
CA ALA A 225 18.69 12.19 -11.12
C ALA A 225 17.29 12.36 -11.72
N ARG A 226 17.01 13.51 -12.30
CA ARG A 226 16.03 13.54 -13.39
C ARG A 226 16.48 12.41 -14.30
N PRO A 227 15.61 11.41 -14.63
CA PRO A 227 15.89 10.56 -15.76
C PRO A 227 16.30 11.55 -16.85
N ALA A 228 17.47 11.28 -17.51
CA ALA A 228 17.91 12.13 -18.60
C ALA A 228 16.65 12.37 -19.42
N ARG A 229 16.12 13.59 -19.37
CA ARG A 229 14.95 13.94 -20.16
C ARG A 229 15.43 13.60 -21.57
N ARG A 230 14.93 12.49 -22.11
CA ARG A 230 14.81 12.43 -23.55
C ARG A 230 14.36 13.85 -23.88
N THR A 231 15.12 14.58 -24.68
CA THR A 231 14.80 15.96 -25.06
C THR A 231 13.42 15.90 -25.68
N GLU A 232 12.39 15.93 -24.81
CA GLU A 232 11.01 15.98 -25.25
C GLU A 232 10.90 17.30 -26.00
N ARG A 233 10.41 17.23 -27.21
CA ARG A 233 10.09 18.44 -27.97
C ARG A 233 9.12 19.24 -27.10
N PRO A 234 9.30 20.57 -26.97
CA PRO A 234 8.43 21.39 -26.11
C PRO A 234 6.93 21.15 -26.36
N ALA A 235 6.55 20.86 -27.61
CA ALA A 235 5.18 20.50 -27.97
C ALA A 235 4.70 19.17 -27.37
N GLU A 236 5.57 18.16 -27.23
CA GLU A 236 5.21 16.86 -26.62
C GLU A 236 5.02 17.02 -25.10
N ALA A 237 5.82 17.88 -24.47
CA ALA A 237 5.65 18.22 -23.06
C ALA A 237 4.32 18.92 -22.83
N LEU A 238 3.99 19.90 -23.66
CA LEU A 238 2.73 20.65 -23.58
C LEU A 238 1.51 19.74 -23.78
N LEU A 239 1.54 18.86 -24.78
CA LEU A 239 0.45 17.87 -25.01
C LEU A 239 0.22 16.98 -23.79
N ARG A 240 1.29 16.52 -23.14
CA ARG A 240 1.19 15.68 -21.94
C ARG A 240 0.60 16.47 -20.76
N ASP A 241 0.98 17.73 -20.59
CA ASP A 241 0.46 18.59 -19.53
C ASP A 241 -1.03 18.91 -19.75
N ILE A 242 -1.45 19.17 -20.99
CA ILE A 242 -2.86 19.33 -21.38
C ILE A 242 -3.64 18.05 -21.02
N ASP A 243 -3.15 16.88 -21.41
CA ASP A 243 -3.79 15.59 -21.11
C ASP A 243 -3.86 15.32 -19.60
N ALA A 244 -2.84 15.71 -18.83
CA ALA A 244 -2.85 15.60 -17.37
C ALA A 244 -3.91 16.51 -16.73
N VAL A 245 -3.98 17.77 -17.13
CA VAL A 245 -4.99 18.73 -16.64
C VAL A 245 -6.39 18.25 -16.98
N THR A 246 -6.62 17.77 -18.21
CA THR A 246 -7.91 17.24 -18.66
C THR A 246 -8.36 16.05 -17.79
N ARG A 247 -7.46 15.09 -17.53
CA ARG A 247 -7.78 13.92 -16.67
C ARG A 247 -8.05 14.31 -15.22
N ILE A 248 -7.27 15.24 -14.67
CA ILE A 248 -7.46 15.70 -13.28
C ILE A 248 -8.80 16.45 -13.16
N SER A 249 -9.12 17.33 -14.12
CA SER A 249 -10.37 18.08 -14.14
C SER A 249 -11.60 17.14 -14.24
N ALA A 250 -11.55 16.14 -15.11
CA ALA A 250 -12.62 15.15 -15.23
C ALA A 250 -12.83 14.35 -13.92
N ARG A 251 -11.73 13.96 -13.26
CA ARG A 251 -11.78 13.27 -11.96
C ARG A 251 -12.36 14.16 -10.86
N LEU A 252 -11.96 15.44 -10.83
CA LEU A 252 -12.48 16.40 -9.86
C LEU A 252 -13.98 16.61 -10.05
N GLN A 253 -14.43 16.79 -11.30
CA GLN A 253 -15.85 16.92 -11.62
C GLN A 253 -16.68 15.72 -11.18
N ALA A 254 -16.14 14.49 -11.40
CA ALA A 254 -16.81 13.27 -10.94
C ALA A 254 -16.96 13.26 -9.41
N ARG A 255 -15.89 13.56 -8.67
CA ARG A 255 -15.92 13.61 -7.20
C ARG A 255 -16.86 14.67 -6.64
N LEU A 256 -16.91 15.85 -7.26
CA LEU A 256 -17.84 16.92 -6.83
C LEU A 256 -19.31 16.54 -7.07
N ARG A 257 -19.61 15.70 -8.08
CA ARG A 257 -20.96 15.16 -8.30
C ARG A 257 -21.35 14.09 -7.27
N GLU A 258 -20.38 13.27 -6.86
CA GLU A 258 -20.59 12.20 -5.89
C GLU A 258 -20.70 12.74 -4.45
N LEU A 259 -20.03 13.85 -4.13
CA LEU A 259 -19.98 14.45 -2.80
C LEU A 259 -20.50 15.91 -2.84
N PRO A 260 -21.82 16.12 -2.79
CA PRO A 260 -22.40 17.45 -2.80
C PRO A 260 -22.03 18.26 -1.54
N PRO A 261 -22.00 19.60 -1.60
CA PRO A 261 -21.62 20.46 -0.47
C PRO A 261 -22.40 20.21 0.82
N SER A 262 -23.63 19.75 0.72
CA SER A 262 -24.49 19.39 1.85
C SER A 262 -23.99 18.17 2.67
N ALA A 263 -23.08 17.39 2.11
CA ALA A 263 -22.53 16.21 2.76
C ALA A 263 -21.15 16.47 3.45
N TRP A 264 -20.66 17.71 3.43
CA TRP A 264 -19.34 18.04 3.97
C TRP A 264 -19.40 18.39 5.46
N GLU A 265 -18.47 17.81 6.25
CA GLU A 265 -18.28 18.26 7.61
C GLU A 265 -17.82 19.72 7.68
N PRO A 266 -18.28 20.53 8.68
CA PRO A 266 -17.99 21.97 8.73
C PRO A 266 -16.50 22.34 8.63
N ARG A 267 -15.61 21.56 9.25
CA ARG A 267 -14.16 21.79 9.20
C ARG A 267 -13.57 21.51 7.81
N VAL A 268 -14.06 20.48 7.14
CA VAL A 268 -13.64 20.09 5.80
C VAL A 268 -14.20 21.06 4.76
N ALA A 269 -15.43 21.53 4.95
CA ALA A 269 -16.10 22.50 4.08
C ALA A 269 -15.29 23.80 3.91
N ALA A 270 -14.77 24.35 5.00
CA ALA A 270 -13.97 25.59 4.94
C ALA A 270 -12.68 25.42 4.13
N LEU A 271 -11.95 24.31 4.32
CA LEU A 271 -10.73 23.99 3.57
C LEU A 271 -11.01 23.72 2.08
N LEU A 272 -12.12 23.05 1.78
CA LEU A 272 -12.55 22.78 0.41
C LEU A 272 -12.97 24.07 -0.30
N ASP A 273 -13.67 24.98 0.39
CA ASP A 273 -14.10 26.27 -0.17
C ASP A 273 -12.91 27.14 -0.53
N GLU A 274 -11.90 27.26 0.36
CA GLU A 274 -10.66 27.98 0.08
C GLU A 274 -9.89 27.35 -1.09
N GLY A 275 -9.72 26.01 -1.08
CA GLY A 275 -9.04 25.28 -2.15
C GLY A 275 -9.75 25.41 -3.50
N MET A 276 -11.09 25.37 -3.52
CA MET A 276 -11.87 25.53 -4.75
C MET A 276 -11.79 26.94 -5.30
N ARG A 277 -11.78 27.98 -4.45
CA ARG A 277 -11.58 29.36 -4.90
C ARG A 277 -10.20 29.57 -5.52
N ALA A 278 -9.15 29.06 -4.85
CA ALA A 278 -7.78 29.12 -5.39
C ALA A 278 -7.67 28.39 -6.73
N LEU A 279 -8.24 27.19 -6.84
CA LEU A 279 -8.26 26.41 -8.08
C LEU A 279 -9.05 27.15 -9.19
N SER A 280 -10.21 27.73 -8.85
CA SER A 280 -11.03 28.49 -9.81
C SER A 280 -10.24 29.66 -10.39
N ALA A 281 -9.53 30.42 -9.56
CA ALA A 281 -8.69 31.51 -10.02
C ALA A 281 -7.57 31.06 -10.96
N VAL A 282 -6.94 29.92 -10.69
CA VAL A 282 -5.91 29.33 -11.56
C VAL A 282 -6.51 28.88 -12.90
N LEU A 283 -7.67 28.23 -12.86
CA LEU A 283 -8.35 27.75 -14.07
C LEU A 283 -8.82 28.89 -14.97
N HIS A 284 -9.30 30.02 -14.41
CA HIS A 284 -9.65 31.22 -15.21
C HIS A 284 -8.42 31.78 -15.92
N ARG A 285 -7.32 31.98 -15.19
CA ARG A 285 -6.06 32.43 -15.82
C ARG A 285 -5.56 31.50 -16.91
N LEU A 286 -5.68 30.19 -16.69
CA LEU A 286 -5.30 29.20 -17.70
C LEU A 286 -6.20 29.27 -18.92
N ALA A 287 -7.52 29.43 -18.73
CA ALA A 287 -8.48 29.60 -19.83
C ALA A 287 -8.16 30.85 -20.67
N ASP A 288 -7.97 31.98 -20.02
CA ASP A 288 -7.59 33.25 -20.71
C ASP A 288 -6.28 33.08 -21.51
N THR A 289 -5.29 32.42 -20.94
CA THR A 289 -4.02 32.15 -21.63
C THR A 289 -4.23 31.25 -22.85
N LEU A 290 -5.05 30.18 -22.71
CA LEU A 290 -5.36 29.26 -23.80
C LEU A 290 -6.13 29.98 -24.94
N ASP A 291 -7.10 30.82 -24.60
CA ASP A 291 -7.88 31.59 -25.58
C ASP A 291 -6.99 32.54 -26.38
N ARG A 292 -6.04 33.22 -25.72
CA ARG A 292 -5.06 34.08 -26.38
C ARG A 292 -4.12 33.31 -27.30
N VAL A 293 -3.61 32.15 -26.85
CA VAL A 293 -2.77 31.27 -27.68
C VAL A 293 -3.55 30.76 -28.89
N LEU A 294 -4.81 30.39 -28.72
CA LEU A 294 -5.68 29.96 -29.82
C LEU A 294 -5.99 31.08 -30.80
N ALA A 295 -6.02 32.35 -30.32
CA ALA A 295 -6.13 33.53 -31.15
C ALA A 295 -4.83 33.88 -31.88
N GLY A 296 -3.72 33.17 -31.63
CA GLY A 296 -2.43 33.39 -32.27
C GLY A 296 -1.55 34.43 -31.58
N GLU A 297 -1.87 34.80 -30.34
CA GLU A 297 -1.05 35.77 -29.59
C GLU A 297 0.20 35.10 -29.01
N ASP A 298 1.31 35.84 -28.95
CA ASP A 298 2.55 35.39 -28.32
C ASP A 298 2.53 35.75 -26.84
N VAL A 299 2.38 34.71 -25.99
CA VAL A 299 2.32 34.82 -24.53
C VAL A 299 3.69 34.66 -23.86
N ARG A 300 4.79 34.60 -24.61
CA ARG A 300 6.15 34.49 -24.08
C ARG A 300 6.57 35.74 -23.33
N GLY A 301 7.00 35.57 -22.08
CA GLY A 301 7.56 36.68 -21.27
C GLY A 301 6.62 37.29 -20.23
N GLU A 302 5.37 36.86 -20.13
CA GLU A 302 4.50 37.26 -19.02
C GLU A 302 4.87 36.48 -17.76
N VAL A 303 5.37 37.16 -16.73
CA VAL A 303 5.58 36.58 -15.40
C VAL A 303 4.22 36.50 -14.73
N LEU A 304 3.81 35.30 -14.36
CA LEU A 304 2.63 35.09 -13.52
C LEU A 304 2.94 35.65 -12.12
N GLU A 305 2.41 36.83 -11.78
CA GLU A 305 2.36 37.35 -10.42
C GLU A 305 1.36 36.55 -9.56
#